data_62a02cbee6f2e8cd64ab629f6aaf4169
#
_entry.id   62a02cbee6f2e8cd64ab629f6aaf4169
#
_cell.length_a   1.000
_cell.length_b   1.000
_cell.length_c   1.000
_cell.angle_alpha   90.00
_cell.angle_beta   90.00
_cell.angle_gamma   90.00
#
_symmetry.space_group_name_H-M   'P 1'
#
loop_
_entity.id
_entity.type
_entity.pdbx_description
1 polymer ?
#
loop_
_entity_poly.entity_id
_entity_poly.type
_entity_poly.pdbx_seq_one_letter_code
_entity_poly.pdbx_strand_id
1 'polypeptide(L)'
;ESIWVIAVCFIVGAFFSALAGYFGMNIATKANVRTTEAARTSLMKALKVSFTGGSVMGFGVAGLAVFGMGGVFIVLAHLFGAFESKEAMRLAIEVLSGFSLGAESIALFARVGGGIYTKAADVGADLVGKVEAGIPEDDPRNPATIADNVGDNVGDVAGMGADLFGSYVATILATMVLGQEVVSDDAFGGTAPILLPMLIAGIGIIFSLVGTLFVRIKNDSGNVQGALNMGNWISIILTGVAAVFLTKYLLPDSMVIRGFEMTDTDVVFSIITGLVVGALMSIVTEYYTAMGRRPVKSIVQQSSTGHATNIIGGLSVGMESTVVPIVILAAGIFFSYEFAGLYGVGIAAVGM
;
A
#
# COMPACT_ATOMS: atom_id res chain seq x y z
N GLU A 1 -30.45 -5.23 -15.55
CA GLU A 1 -30.18 -6.51 -14.84
C GLU A 1 -28.84 -6.53 -14.09
N SER A 2 -27.88 -5.68 -14.41
CA SER A 2 -26.55 -5.67 -13.78
C SER A 2 -26.47 -5.01 -12.38
N ILE A 3 -27.46 -4.20 -11.98
CA ILE A 3 -27.43 -3.42 -10.72
C ILE A 3 -27.28 -4.31 -9.48
N TRP A 4 -27.98 -5.42 -9.41
CA TRP A 4 -27.87 -6.32 -8.26
C TRP A 4 -26.51 -7.03 -8.19
N VAL A 5 -25.88 -7.28 -9.35
CA VAL A 5 -24.54 -7.90 -9.42
C VAL A 5 -23.49 -6.93 -8.87
N ILE A 6 -23.61 -5.61 -9.14
CA ILE A 6 -22.77 -4.58 -8.54
C ILE A 6 -22.89 -4.60 -7.01
N ALA A 7 -24.12 -4.74 -6.48
CA ALA A 7 -24.34 -4.84 -5.04
C ALA A 7 -23.70 -6.10 -4.43
N VAL A 8 -23.73 -7.22 -5.14
CA VAL A 8 -23.02 -8.44 -4.71
C VAL A 8 -21.51 -8.21 -4.71
N CYS A 9 -20.96 -7.64 -5.78
CA CYS A 9 -19.53 -7.30 -5.85
C CYS A 9 -19.12 -6.35 -4.73
N PHE A 10 -19.95 -5.36 -4.39
CA PHE A 10 -19.73 -4.45 -3.25
C PHE A 10 -19.62 -5.22 -1.94
N ILE A 11 -20.58 -6.12 -1.65
CA ILE A 11 -20.54 -6.92 -0.42
C ILE A 11 -19.31 -7.82 -0.38
N VAL A 12 -18.93 -8.42 -1.50
CA VAL A 12 -17.74 -9.26 -1.59
C VAL A 12 -16.47 -8.42 -1.34
N GLY A 13 -16.34 -7.24 -1.96
CA GLY A 13 -15.21 -6.34 -1.73
C GLY A 13 -15.10 -5.87 -0.28
N ALA A 14 -16.22 -5.49 0.33
CA ALA A 14 -16.29 -5.14 1.74
C ALA A 14 -15.87 -6.31 2.64
N PHE A 15 -16.32 -7.52 2.34
CA PHE A 15 -15.93 -8.73 3.07
C PHE A 15 -14.43 -9.00 2.99
N PHE A 16 -13.83 -8.93 1.80
CA PHE A 16 -12.38 -9.15 1.63
C PHE A 16 -11.54 -8.09 2.36
N SER A 17 -11.95 -6.82 2.33
CA SER A 17 -11.29 -5.73 3.06
C SER A 17 -11.35 -5.95 4.57
N ALA A 18 -12.54 -6.29 5.09
CA ALA A 18 -12.72 -6.62 6.50
C ALA A 18 -11.90 -7.84 6.92
N LEU A 19 -11.83 -8.87 6.06
CA LEU A 19 -11.07 -10.09 6.29
C LEU A 19 -9.55 -9.80 6.35
N ALA A 20 -9.03 -8.92 5.49
CA ALA A 20 -7.64 -8.48 5.52
C ALA A 20 -7.31 -7.80 6.85
N GLY A 21 -8.15 -6.87 7.32
CA GLY A 21 -8.02 -6.22 8.62
C GLY A 21 -8.08 -7.22 9.79
N TYR A 22 -8.99 -8.17 9.74
CA TYR A 22 -9.13 -9.22 10.76
C TYR A 22 -7.88 -10.10 10.87
N PHE A 23 -7.34 -10.58 9.76
CA PHE A 23 -6.11 -11.38 9.76
C PHE A 23 -4.91 -10.58 10.26
N GLY A 24 -4.77 -9.33 9.82
CA GLY A 24 -3.72 -8.44 10.26
C GLY A 24 -3.73 -8.23 11.76
N MET A 25 -4.88 -7.86 12.31
CA MET A 25 -5.02 -7.61 13.75
C MET A 25 -4.81 -8.88 14.59
N ASN A 26 -5.30 -10.02 14.12
CA ASN A 26 -5.13 -11.31 14.80
C ASN A 26 -3.66 -11.73 14.88
N ILE A 27 -2.88 -11.51 13.82
CA ILE A 27 -1.46 -11.85 13.83
C ILE A 27 -0.63 -10.83 14.61
N ALA A 28 -0.96 -9.53 14.52
CA ALA A 28 -0.25 -8.47 15.24
C ALA A 28 -0.34 -8.68 16.75
N THR A 29 -1.52 -8.90 17.29
CA THR A 29 -1.72 -9.16 18.73
C THR A 29 -0.97 -10.39 19.22
N LYS A 30 -0.85 -11.44 18.40
CA LYS A 30 -0.03 -12.62 18.72
C LYS A 30 1.48 -12.38 18.58
N ALA A 31 1.88 -11.52 17.64
CA ALA A 31 3.28 -11.19 17.41
C ALA A 31 3.83 -10.25 18.49
N ASN A 32 3.05 -9.31 19.01
CA ASN A 32 3.49 -8.31 19.99
C ASN A 32 4.16 -8.95 21.22
N VAL A 33 3.47 -9.86 21.89
CA VAL A 33 4.01 -10.55 23.07
C VAL A 33 5.28 -11.34 22.73
N ARG A 34 5.31 -12.01 21.59
CA ARG A 34 6.49 -12.78 21.13
C ARG A 34 7.66 -11.89 20.75
N THR A 35 7.39 -10.72 20.17
CA THR A 35 8.41 -9.71 19.85
C THR A 35 9.02 -9.17 21.12
N THR A 36 8.21 -8.83 22.12
CA THR A 36 8.65 -8.36 23.42
C THR A 36 9.54 -9.39 24.11
N GLU A 37 9.14 -10.67 24.16
CA GLU A 37 9.96 -11.72 24.74
C GLU A 37 11.27 -11.94 23.96
N ALA A 38 11.23 -11.90 22.62
CA ALA A 38 12.43 -12.01 21.82
C ALA A 38 13.39 -10.82 22.03
N ALA A 39 12.86 -9.61 22.25
CA ALA A 39 13.63 -8.39 22.50
C ALA A 39 14.43 -8.45 23.80
N ARG A 40 13.97 -9.22 24.80
CA ARG A 40 14.72 -9.44 26.05
C ARG A 40 16.05 -10.14 25.83
N THR A 41 16.20 -10.87 24.73
CA THR A 41 17.40 -11.65 24.45
C THR A 41 18.24 -11.11 23.31
N SER A 42 17.62 -10.57 22.25
CA SER A 42 18.34 -10.12 21.06
C SER A 42 17.45 -9.29 20.14
N LEU A 43 17.99 -8.17 19.68
CA LEU A 43 17.35 -7.32 18.67
C LEU A 43 17.10 -8.08 17.35
N MET A 44 18.05 -8.93 16.96
CA MET A 44 17.93 -9.76 15.75
C MET A 44 16.72 -10.71 15.84
N LYS A 45 16.49 -11.34 16.99
CA LYS A 45 15.35 -12.24 17.19
C LYS A 45 14.04 -11.44 17.21
N ALA A 46 14.03 -10.29 17.88
CA ALA A 46 12.87 -9.39 17.92
C ALA A 46 12.47 -8.94 16.52
N LEU A 47 13.42 -8.46 15.71
CA LEU A 47 13.17 -8.07 14.33
C LEU A 47 12.58 -9.21 13.50
N LYS A 48 13.13 -10.41 13.63
CA LYS A 48 12.63 -11.59 12.90
C LYS A 48 11.18 -11.90 13.26
N VAL A 49 10.81 -11.86 14.52
CA VAL A 49 9.44 -12.15 14.97
C VAL A 49 8.49 -11.05 14.52
N SER A 50 8.83 -9.78 14.77
CA SER A 50 8.03 -8.63 14.39
C SER A 50 7.81 -8.56 12.88
N PHE A 51 8.87 -8.67 12.09
CA PHE A 51 8.80 -8.63 10.64
C PHE A 51 8.01 -9.80 10.05
N THR A 52 8.15 -11.01 10.61
CA THR A 52 7.35 -12.16 10.18
C THR A 52 5.87 -11.95 10.49
N GLY A 53 5.53 -11.37 11.65
CA GLY A 53 4.16 -10.99 11.99
C GLY A 53 3.59 -9.95 11.02
N GLY A 54 4.34 -8.87 10.75
CA GLY A 54 3.94 -7.81 9.81
C GLY A 54 3.80 -8.31 8.36
N SER A 55 4.68 -9.22 7.93
CA SER A 55 4.61 -9.77 6.58
C SER A 55 3.33 -10.58 6.31
N VAL A 56 2.76 -11.24 7.33
CA VAL A 56 1.46 -11.92 7.20
C VAL A 56 0.35 -10.91 6.86
N MET A 57 0.39 -9.72 7.48
CA MET A 57 -0.55 -8.65 7.14
C MET A 57 -0.35 -8.15 5.70
N GLY A 58 0.89 -7.82 5.34
CA GLY A 58 1.19 -7.32 3.99
C GLY A 58 0.78 -8.30 2.88
N PHE A 59 1.14 -9.58 3.01
CA PHE A 59 0.72 -10.61 2.05
C PHE A 59 -0.77 -10.93 2.14
N GLY A 60 -1.38 -10.80 3.31
CA GLY A 60 -2.82 -10.93 3.48
C GLY A 60 -3.59 -9.87 2.70
N VAL A 61 -3.16 -8.61 2.82
CA VAL A 61 -3.75 -7.48 2.06
C VAL A 61 -3.59 -7.68 0.56
N ALA A 62 -2.35 -7.81 0.07
CA ALA A 62 -2.09 -7.90 -1.36
C ALA A 62 -2.66 -9.20 -1.97
N GLY A 63 -2.49 -10.33 -1.28
CA GLY A 63 -2.98 -11.64 -1.74
C GLY A 63 -4.51 -11.70 -1.82
N LEU A 64 -5.20 -11.21 -0.79
CA LEU A 64 -6.68 -11.16 -0.80
C LEU A 64 -7.21 -10.16 -1.83
N ALA A 65 -6.50 -9.05 -2.07
CA ALA A 65 -6.88 -8.08 -3.09
C ALA A 65 -6.79 -8.68 -4.50
N VAL A 66 -5.65 -9.28 -4.85
CA VAL A 66 -5.47 -9.91 -6.17
C VAL A 66 -6.38 -11.14 -6.33
N PHE A 67 -6.46 -11.99 -5.31
CA PHE A 67 -7.31 -13.17 -5.34
C PHE A 67 -8.80 -12.81 -5.40
N GLY A 68 -9.25 -11.87 -4.56
CA GLY A 68 -10.65 -11.45 -4.49
C GLY A 68 -11.09 -10.76 -5.77
N MET A 69 -10.35 -9.72 -6.18
CA MET A 69 -10.68 -8.97 -7.39
C MET A 69 -10.50 -9.83 -8.66
N GLY A 70 -9.42 -10.60 -8.76
CA GLY A 70 -9.17 -11.49 -9.89
C GLY A 70 -10.19 -12.62 -10.00
N GLY A 71 -10.56 -13.21 -8.86
CA GLY A 71 -11.62 -14.24 -8.83
C GLY A 71 -12.98 -13.69 -9.25
N VAL A 72 -13.37 -12.51 -8.72
CA VAL A 72 -14.61 -11.84 -9.13
C VAL A 72 -14.57 -11.47 -10.62
N PHE A 73 -13.43 -10.95 -11.10
CA PHE A 73 -13.25 -10.62 -12.52
C PHE A 73 -13.46 -11.85 -13.42
N ILE A 74 -12.84 -12.99 -13.09
CA ILE A 74 -12.99 -14.23 -13.87
C ILE A 74 -14.45 -14.67 -13.89
N VAL A 75 -15.14 -14.63 -12.75
CA VAL A 75 -16.57 -15.00 -12.66
C VAL A 75 -17.41 -14.07 -13.53
N LEU A 76 -17.21 -12.76 -13.44
CA LEU A 76 -17.95 -11.79 -14.25
C LEU A 76 -17.63 -11.93 -15.75
N ALA A 77 -16.37 -12.18 -16.10
CA ALA A 77 -15.96 -12.40 -17.47
C ALA A 77 -16.65 -13.60 -18.11
N HIS A 78 -16.81 -14.69 -17.37
CA HIS A 78 -17.57 -15.85 -17.84
C HIS A 78 -19.08 -15.58 -17.86
N LEU A 79 -19.62 -14.92 -16.84
CA LEU A 79 -21.05 -14.63 -16.72
C LEU A 79 -21.56 -13.75 -17.87
N PHE A 80 -20.77 -12.76 -18.27
CA PHE A 80 -21.14 -11.80 -19.29
C PHE A 80 -20.56 -12.14 -20.69
N GLY A 81 -19.73 -13.18 -20.82
CA GLY A 81 -19.05 -13.49 -22.09
C GLY A 81 -18.02 -12.42 -22.47
N ALA A 82 -17.28 -11.88 -21.47
CA ALA A 82 -16.40 -10.73 -21.65
C ALA A 82 -15.28 -10.95 -22.66
N PHE A 83 -14.88 -12.20 -22.89
CA PHE A 83 -13.85 -12.54 -23.89
C PHE A 83 -14.40 -12.63 -25.33
N GLU A 84 -15.72 -12.53 -25.52
CA GLU A 84 -16.38 -12.63 -26.82
C GLU A 84 -16.68 -11.25 -27.43
N SER A 85 -16.85 -10.21 -26.59
CA SER A 85 -17.13 -8.87 -27.06
C SER A 85 -16.55 -7.77 -26.16
N LYS A 86 -16.18 -6.63 -26.76
CA LYS A 86 -15.68 -5.46 -26.02
C LYS A 86 -16.73 -4.85 -25.10
N GLU A 87 -18.00 -4.88 -25.50
CA GLU A 87 -19.11 -4.39 -24.71
C GLU A 87 -19.31 -5.23 -23.44
N ALA A 88 -19.20 -6.55 -23.57
CA ALA A 88 -19.30 -7.47 -22.43
C ALA A 88 -18.12 -7.31 -21.47
N MET A 89 -16.90 -7.11 -21.99
CA MET A 89 -15.71 -6.81 -21.20
C MET A 89 -15.91 -5.50 -20.41
N ARG A 90 -16.39 -4.45 -21.09
CA ARG A 90 -16.70 -3.17 -20.44
C ARG A 90 -17.70 -3.34 -19.30
N LEU A 91 -18.78 -4.08 -19.54
CA LEU A 91 -19.78 -4.36 -18.51
C LEU A 91 -19.20 -5.13 -17.34
N ALA A 92 -18.36 -6.15 -17.59
CA ALA A 92 -17.71 -6.91 -16.53
C ALA A 92 -16.84 -6.04 -15.62
N ILE A 93 -16.05 -5.12 -16.19
CA ILE A 93 -15.19 -4.20 -15.43
C ILE A 93 -16.01 -3.12 -14.73
N GLU A 94 -17.07 -2.61 -15.36
CA GLU A 94 -17.99 -1.68 -14.73
C GLU A 94 -18.65 -2.30 -13.49
N VAL A 95 -19.11 -3.54 -13.58
CA VAL A 95 -19.66 -4.28 -12.45
C VAL A 95 -18.62 -4.59 -11.40
N LEU A 96 -17.37 -4.89 -11.80
CA LEU A 96 -16.23 -5.10 -10.89
C LEU A 96 -15.94 -3.85 -10.03
N SER A 97 -16.30 -2.64 -10.50
CA SER A 97 -16.14 -1.43 -9.70
C SER A 97 -16.89 -1.49 -8.35
N GLY A 98 -17.96 -2.27 -8.28
CA GLY A 98 -18.66 -2.56 -7.03
C GLY A 98 -17.74 -3.17 -5.97
N PHE A 99 -16.83 -4.08 -6.36
CA PHE A 99 -15.85 -4.67 -5.45
C PHE A 99 -14.92 -3.59 -4.85
N SER A 100 -14.40 -2.69 -5.67
CA SER A 100 -13.54 -1.58 -5.20
C SER A 100 -14.30 -0.64 -4.26
N LEU A 101 -15.53 -0.26 -4.60
CA LEU A 101 -16.36 0.60 -3.76
C LEU A 101 -16.66 -0.05 -2.40
N GLY A 102 -16.90 -1.37 -2.38
CA GLY A 102 -17.08 -2.12 -1.14
C GLY A 102 -15.84 -2.13 -0.27
N ALA A 103 -14.69 -2.38 -0.89
CA ALA A 103 -13.38 -2.36 -0.23
C ALA A 103 -13.06 -1.00 0.38
N GLU A 104 -13.25 0.07 -0.38
CA GLU A 104 -13.03 1.46 0.06
C GLU A 104 -14.00 1.89 1.17
N SER A 105 -15.24 1.42 1.14
CA SER A 105 -16.21 1.73 2.20
C SER A 105 -15.74 1.19 3.55
N ILE A 106 -15.27 -0.06 3.61
CA ILE A 106 -14.69 -0.63 4.84
C ILE A 106 -13.39 0.07 5.21
N ALA A 107 -12.53 0.36 4.22
CA ALA A 107 -11.29 1.10 4.43
C ALA A 107 -11.54 2.45 5.11
N LEU A 108 -12.49 3.22 4.62
CA LEU A 108 -12.87 4.51 5.19
C LEU A 108 -13.31 4.39 6.66
N PHE A 109 -14.25 3.50 6.95
CA PHE A 109 -14.76 3.33 8.31
C PHE A 109 -13.71 2.74 9.27
N ALA A 110 -12.92 1.77 8.82
CA ALA A 110 -11.85 1.18 9.62
C ALA A 110 -10.73 2.22 9.91
N ARG A 111 -10.36 3.04 8.91
CA ARG A 111 -9.33 4.07 9.05
C ARG A 111 -9.76 5.18 10.01
N VAL A 112 -10.97 5.71 9.82
CA VAL A 112 -11.51 6.79 10.66
C VAL A 112 -11.80 6.29 12.07
N GLY A 113 -12.51 5.17 12.21
CA GLY A 113 -12.84 4.59 13.52
C GLY A 113 -11.60 4.13 14.28
N GLY A 114 -10.65 3.48 13.61
CA GLY A 114 -9.37 3.07 14.18
C GLY A 114 -8.55 4.26 14.66
N GLY A 115 -8.42 5.31 13.84
CA GLY A 115 -7.69 6.53 14.22
C GLY A 115 -8.31 7.26 15.41
N ILE A 116 -9.64 7.34 15.49
CA ILE A 116 -10.34 7.92 16.64
C ILE A 116 -10.06 7.09 17.90
N TYR A 117 -10.16 5.77 17.82
CA TYR A 117 -9.92 4.88 18.95
C TYR A 117 -8.47 4.99 19.45
N THR A 118 -7.48 4.92 18.53
CA THR A 118 -6.06 5.05 18.85
C THR A 118 -5.78 6.37 19.56
N LYS A 119 -6.26 7.50 19.03
CA LYS A 119 -6.00 8.79 19.64
C LYS A 119 -6.76 9.01 20.94
N ALA A 120 -7.93 8.45 21.11
CA ALA A 120 -8.63 8.49 22.40
C ALA A 120 -7.87 7.70 23.49
N ALA A 121 -7.33 6.54 23.12
CA ALA A 121 -6.54 5.72 24.04
C ALA A 121 -5.21 6.37 24.41
N ASP A 122 -4.43 6.84 23.42
CA ASP A 122 -3.16 7.53 23.57
C ASP A 122 -3.29 8.79 24.44
N VAL A 123 -4.18 9.72 24.07
CA VAL A 123 -4.41 10.95 24.84
C VAL A 123 -4.96 10.65 26.24
N GLY A 124 -5.84 9.64 26.37
CA GLY A 124 -6.37 9.22 27.66
C GLY A 124 -5.29 8.66 28.58
N ALA A 125 -4.40 7.81 28.06
CA ALA A 125 -3.26 7.26 28.79
C ALA A 125 -2.29 8.35 29.25
N ASP A 126 -2.02 9.32 28.37
CA ASP A 126 -1.15 10.46 28.66
C ASP A 126 -1.74 11.40 29.73
N LEU A 127 -3.02 11.72 29.67
CA LEU A 127 -3.67 12.55 30.65
C LEU A 127 -3.62 11.90 32.06
N VAL A 128 -3.97 10.63 32.17
CA VAL A 128 -3.93 9.91 33.44
C VAL A 128 -2.49 9.75 33.95
N GLY A 129 -1.57 9.35 33.09
CA GLY A 129 -0.19 9.09 33.49
C GLY A 129 0.62 10.36 33.71
N LYS A 130 0.80 11.16 32.68
CA LYS A 130 1.70 12.32 32.72
C LYS A 130 1.12 13.51 33.50
N VAL A 131 -0.18 13.81 33.35
CA VAL A 131 -0.80 15.00 33.93
C VAL A 131 -1.33 14.74 35.34
N GLU A 132 -2.12 13.68 35.54
CA GLU A 132 -2.73 13.42 36.85
C GLU A 132 -1.78 12.70 37.83
N ALA A 133 -1.12 11.63 37.39
CA ALA A 133 -0.25 10.82 38.22
C ALA A 133 1.21 11.27 38.26
N GLY A 134 1.65 12.12 37.32
CA GLY A 134 3.04 12.61 37.23
C GLY A 134 4.07 11.50 37.00
N ILE A 135 3.68 10.43 36.31
CA ILE A 135 4.54 9.29 35.98
C ILE A 135 4.98 9.37 34.50
N PRO A 136 6.11 8.73 34.14
CA PRO A 136 6.58 8.71 32.77
C PRO A 136 5.58 8.07 31.80
N GLU A 137 5.75 8.33 30.49
CA GLU A 137 5.06 7.64 29.42
C GLU A 137 5.32 6.13 29.50
N ASP A 138 4.33 5.33 29.14
CA ASP A 138 4.38 3.85 29.16
C ASP A 138 4.73 3.23 30.53
N ASP A 139 4.57 3.98 31.62
CA ASP A 139 4.83 3.44 32.95
C ASP A 139 3.87 2.28 33.30
N PRO A 140 4.37 1.11 33.73
CA PRO A 140 3.54 -0.05 34.01
C PRO A 140 2.53 0.16 35.16
N ARG A 141 2.67 1.24 35.95
CA ARG A 141 1.69 1.62 36.95
C ARG A 141 0.43 2.27 36.37
N ASN A 142 0.50 2.74 35.11
CA ASN A 142 -0.65 3.30 34.40
C ASN A 142 -1.40 2.19 33.62
N PRO A 143 -2.60 1.75 34.08
CA PRO A 143 -3.34 0.71 33.37
C PRO A 143 -3.83 1.15 32.00
N ALA A 144 -3.92 2.47 31.74
CA ALA A 144 -4.32 3.00 30.46
C ALA A 144 -3.28 2.75 29.35
N THR A 145 -2.01 2.45 29.68
CA THR A 145 -0.98 2.00 28.72
C THR A 145 -1.42 0.75 27.96
N ILE A 146 -2.22 -0.13 28.56
CA ILE A 146 -2.77 -1.30 27.86
C ILE A 146 -3.74 -0.85 26.75
N ALA A 147 -4.61 0.12 27.05
CA ALA A 147 -5.56 0.65 26.09
C ALA A 147 -4.85 1.36 24.92
N ASP A 148 -3.77 2.07 25.21
CA ASP A 148 -2.92 2.72 24.22
C ASP A 148 -2.30 1.71 23.24
N ASN A 149 -1.63 0.70 23.78
CA ASN A 149 -1.07 -0.39 22.95
C ASN A 149 -2.12 -1.16 22.14
N VAL A 150 -3.34 -1.33 22.67
CA VAL A 150 -4.47 -1.90 21.90
C VAL A 150 -4.91 -0.94 20.79
N GLY A 151 -4.94 0.37 21.08
CA GLY A 151 -5.26 1.42 20.14
C GLY A 151 -4.37 1.37 18.88
N ASP A 152 -3.06 1.24 19.07
CA ASP A 152 -2.11 1.13 17.96
C ASP A 152 -2.42 -0.06 17.04
N ASN A 153 -2.80 -1.21 17.59
CA ASN A 153 -3.21 -2.34 16.77
C ASN A 153 -4.51 -2.06 15.99
N VAL A 154 -5.46 -1.32 16.59
CA VAL A 154 -6.71 -0.97 15.90
C VAL A 154 -6.48 0.07 14.80
N GLY A 155 -5.73 1.13 15.09
CA GLY A 155 -5.45 2.21 14.14
C GLY A 155 -4.48 1.81 13.03
N ASP A 156 -3.31 1.31 13.44
CA ASP A 156 -2.19 1.13 12.52
C ASP A 156 -2.20 -0.22 11.82
N VAL A 157 -2.80 -1.25 12.40
CA VAL A 157 -2.91 -2.55 11.73
C VAL A 157 -4.25 -2.71 11.04
N ALA A 158 -5.37 -2.64 11.76
CA ALA A 158 -6.68 -2.85 11.15
C ALA A 158 -7.08 -1.68 10.23
N GLY A 159 -6.96 -0.43 10.71
CA GLY A 159 -7.33 0.76 9.96
C GLY A 159 -6.46 0.98 8.73
N MET A 160 -5.15 0.99 8.90
CA MET A 160 -4.21 1.18 7.79
C MET A 160 -4.22 -0.02 6.83
N GLY A 161 -4.36 -1.23 7.33
CA GLY A 161 -4.40 -2.42 6.47
C GLY A 161 -5.61 -2.46 5.56
N ALA A 162 -6.79 -2.05 6.04
CA ALA A 162 -7.98 -1.91 5.20
C ALA A 162 -7.83 -0.80 4.16
N ASP A 163 -7.20 0.33 4.54
CA ASP A 163 -6.90 1.45 3.64
C ASP A 163 -5.95 1.03 2.50
N LEU A 164 -4.88 0.31 2.83
CA LEU A 164 -3.96 -0.26 1.83
C LEU A 164 -4.66 -1.26 0.90
N PHE A 165 -5.57 -2.08 1.42
CA PHE A 165 -6.36 -3.00 0.60
C PHE A 165 -7.21 -2.25 -0.42
N GLY A 166 -7.96 -1.22 0.02
CA GLY A 166 -8.79 -0.40 -0.85
C GLY A 166 -7.98 0.29 -1.94
N SER A 167 -6.92 1.02 -1.55
CA SER A 167 -6.05 1.75 -2.48
C SER A 167 -5.40 0.83 -3.52
N TYR A 168 -4.95 -0.36 -3.11
CA TYR A 168 -4.36 -1.35 -4.01
C TYR A 168 -5.36 -1.86 -5.04
N VAL A 169 -6.58 -2.22 -4.61
CA VAL A 169 -7.67 -2.64 -5.48
C VAL A 169 -8.09 -1.52 -6.44
N ALA A 170 -8.27 -0.30 -5.93
CA ALA A 170 -8.68 0.85 -6.73
C ALA A 170 -7.67 1.18 -7.83
N THR A 171 -6.37 1.15 -7.52
CA THR A 171 -5.30 1.42 -8.48
C THR A 171 -5.28 0.38 -9.61
N ILE A 172 -5.37 -0.90 -9.30
CA ILE A 172 -5.41 -1.96 -10.29
C ILE A 172 -6.65 -1.81 -11.17
N LEU A 173 -7.82 -1.64 -10.56
CA LEU A 173 -9.08 -1.50 -11.29
C LEU A 173 -9.09 -0.26 -12.20
N ALA A 174 -8.65 0.90 -11.70
CA ALA A 174 -8.58 2.12 -12.50
C ALA A 174 -7.69 1.93 -13.75
N THR A 175 -6.57 1.21 -13.59
CA THR A 175 -5.69 0.90 -14.72
C THR A 175 -6.32 -0.12 -15.68
N MET A 176 -7.08 -1.10 -15.18
CA MET A 176 -7.87 -2.01 -16.03
C MET A 176 -8.93 -1.25 -16.84
N VAL A 177 -9.60 -0.26 -16.23
CA VAL A 177 -10.56 0.63 -16.92
C VAL A 177 -9.87 1.41 -18.04
N LEU A 178 -8.68 1.95 -17.80
CA LEU A 178 -7.90 2.63 -18.84
C LEU A 178 -7.43 1.64 -19.91
N GLY A 179 -7.08 0.42 -19.53
CA GLY A 179 -6.69 -0.65 -20.45
C GLY A 179 -7.77 -1.03 -21.47
N GLN A 180 -9.07 -0.86 -21.13
CA GLN A 180 -10.17 -1.08 -22.08
C GLN A 180 -10.19 -0.07 -23.23
N GLU A 181 -9.68 1.13 -23.03
CA GLU A 181 -9.63 2.18 -24.04
C GLU A 181 -8.44 2.01 -24.99
N VAL A 182 -7.51 1.12 -24.66
CA VAL A 182 -6.36 0.81 -25.50
C VAL A 182 -6.82 -0.08 -26.65
N VAL A 183 -6.56 0.37 -27.85
CA VAL A 183 -6.72 -0.43 -29.07
C VAL A 183 -5.41 -1.15 -29.31
N SER A 184 -5.40 -2.45 -29.12
CA SER A 184 -4.23 -3.31 -29.33
C SER A 184 -4.59 -4.52 -30.19
N ASP A 185 -3.66 -4.96 -31.03
CA ASP A 185 -3.76 -6.21 -31.79
C ASP A 185 -2.82 -7.23 -31.15
N ASP A 186 -3.18 -7.66 -29.94
CA ASP A 186 -2.40 -8.60 -29.14
C ASP A 186 -2.90 -10.05 -29.32
N ALA A 187 -2.07 -11.01 -28.92
CA ALA A 187 -2.36 -12.45 -28.99
C ALA A 187 -3.58 -12.87 -28.12
N PHE A 188 -4.10 -11.98 -27.29
CA PHE A 188 -5.22 -12.21 -26.36
C PHE A 188 -6.50 -11.48 -26.80
N GLY A 189 -6.60 -11.07 -28.07
CA GLY A 189 -7.79 -10.43 -28.61
C GLY A 189 -8.04 -9.01 -28.09
N GLY A 190 -6.99 -8.25 -27.78
CA GLY A 190 -7.08 -6.88 -27.28
C GLY A 190 -7.29 -6.77 -25.78
N THR A 191 -7.14 -7.87 -25.03
CA THR A 191 -7.35 -7.86 -23.58
C THR A 191 -6.07 -7.72 -22.75
N ALA A 192 -4.89 -7.81 -23.35
CA ALA A 192 -3.61 -7.73 -22.68
C ALA A 192 -3.41 -6.44 -21.86
N PRO A 193 -3.78 -5.23 -22.34
CA PRO A 193 -3.68 -4.00 -21.54
C PRO A 193 -4.59 -4.00 -20.31
N ILE A 194 -5.70 -4.74 -20.33
CA ILE A 194 -6.63 -4.88 -19.20
C ILE A 194 -6.04 -5.79 -18.13
N LEU A 195 -5.38 -6.88 -18.55
CA LEU A 195 -4.85 -7.91 -17.64
C LEU A 195 -3.50 -7.53 -17.03
N LEU A 196 -2.71 -6.73 -17.74
CA LEU A 196 -1.34 -6.38 -17.35
C LEU A 196 -1.24 -5.81 -15.91
N PRO A 197 -2.06 -4.85 -15.46
CA PRO A 197 -1.96 -4.31 -14.11
C PRO A 197 -2.15 -5.37 -13.02
N MET A 198 -3.10 -6.28 -13.20
CA MET A 198 -3.35 -7.37 -12.25
C MET A 198 -2.20 -8.38 -12.23
N LEU A 199 -1.60 -8.67 -13.38
CA LEU A 199 -0.46 -9.59 -13.49
C LEU A 199 0.80 -8.99 -12.85
N ILE A 200 1.06 -7.69 -13.06
CA ILE A 200 2.16 -6.97 -12.39
C ILE A 200 1.98 -7.03 -10.88
N ALA A 201 0.77 -6.75 -10.39
CA ALA A 201 0.44 -6.82 -8.97
C ALA A 201 0.67 -8.24 -8.41
N GLY A 202 0.22 -9.28 -9.11
CA GLY A 202 0.42 -10.68 -8.72
C GLY A 202 1.90 -11.09 -8.66
N ILE A 203 2.68 -10.71 -9.66
CA ILE A 203 4.13 -10.97 -9.71
C ILE A 203 4.85 -10.18 -8.60
N GLY A 204 4.43 -8.95 -8.35
CA GLY A 204 4.95 -8.12 -7.25
C GLY A 204 4.84 -8.82 -5.89
N ILE A 205 3.75 -9.51 -5.61
CA ILE A 205 3.58 -10.31 -4.38
C ILE A 205 4.64 -11.40 -4.29
N ILE A 206 4.90 -12.12 -5.39
CA ILE A 206 5.90 -13.20 -5.42
C ILE A 206 7.30 -12.67 -5.12
N PHE A 207 7.69 -11.56 -5.77
CA PHE A 207 9.01 -10.96 -5.54
C PHE A 207 9.13 -10.24 -4.20
N SER A 208 8.03 -9.71 -3.67
CA SER A 208 7.99 -9.21 -2.29
C SER A 208 8.24 -10.35 -1.29
N LEU A 209 7.68 -11.55 -1.53
CA LEU A 209 7.99 -12.72 -0.71
C LEU A 209 9.49 -13.08 -0.76
N VAL A 210 10.11 -13.02 -1.93
CA VAL A 210 11.57 -13.20 -2.06
C VAL A 210 12.32 -12.12 -1.30
N GLY A 211 11.91 -10.84 -1.41
CA GLY A 211 12.51 -9.71 -0.70
C GLY A 211 12.51 -9.88 0.82
N THR A 212 11.45 -10.47 1.39
CA THR A 212 11.39 -10.72 2.85
C THR A 212 12.51 -11.63 3.37
N LEU A 213 13.04 -12.51 2.54
CA LEU A 213 14.15 -13.40 2.92
C LEU A 213 15.45 -12.64 3.18
N PHE A 214 15.58 -11.44 2.65
CA PHE A 214 16.77 -10.59 2.79
C PHE A 214 16.68 -9.61 3.97
N VAL A 215 15.54 -9.50 4.63
CA VAL A 215 15.36 -8.64 5.81
C VAL A 215 15.98 -9.30 7.02
N ARG A 216 17.29 -9.08 7.20
CA ARG A 216 18.08 -9.69 8.30
C ARG A 216 19.15 -8.73 8.78
N ILE A 217 19.35 -8.66 10.09
CA ILE A 217 20.52 -8.05 10.72
C ILE A 217 21.48 -9.14 11.18
N LYS A 218 22.78 -8.88 11.08
CA LYS A 218 23.82 -9.86 11.44
C LYS A 218 24.15 -9.84 12.94
N ASN A 219 24.02 -8.69 13.58
CA ASN A 219 24.38 -8.45 14.98
C ASN A 219 23.30 -7.59 15.64
N ASP A 220 23.24 -7.61 16.98
CA ASP A 220 22.30 -6.79 17.76
C ASP A 220 22.58 -5.28 17.70
N SER A 221 23.76 -4.87 17.21
CA SER A 221 24.08 -3.46 16.87
C SER A 221 23.79 -3.10 15.42
N GLY A 222 23.15 -4.01 14.65
CA GLY A 222 22.89 -3.83 13.23
C GLY A 222 21.83 -2.75 12.95
N ASN A 223 21.94 -2.13 11.77
CA ASN A 223 20.96 -1.15 11.31
C ASN A 223 19.68 -1.85 10.84
N VAL A 224 18.62 -1.78 11.65
CA VAL A 224 17.30 -2.37 11.35
C VAL A 224 16.70 -1.74 10.08
N GLN A 225 16.75 -0.39 9.97
CA GLN A 225 16.24 0.32 8.81
C GLN A 225 16.95 -0.10 7.52
N GLY A 226 18.27 -0.27 7.58
CA GLY A 226 19.04 -0.75 6.43
C GLY A 226 18.65 -2.17 5.99
N ALA A 227 18.29 -3.06 6.93
CA ALA A 227 17.82 -4.40 6.60
C ALA A 227 16.42 -4.37 5.95
N LEU A 228 15.50 -3.53 6.44
CA LEU A 228 14.18 -3.32 5.84
C LEU A 228 14.31 -2.76 4.43
N ASN A 229 15.14 -1.73 4.27
CA ASN A 229 15.38 -1.11 2.96
C ASN A 229 15.99 -2.09 1.97
N MET A 230 16.90 -2.99 2.40
CA MET A 230 17.46 -4.01 1.51
C MET A 230 16.38 -4.95 0.95
N GLY A 231 15.48 -5.45 1.79
CA GLY A 231 14.35 -6.27 1.34
C GLY A 231 13.46 -5.53 0.33
N ASN A 232 13.16 -4.26 0.60
CA ASN A 232 12.37 -3.41 -0.29
C ASN A 232 13.06 -3.20 -1.65
N TRP A 233 14.35 -2.82 -1.67
CA TRP A 233 15.10 -2.62 -2.91
C TRP A 233 15.18 -3.88 -3.77
N ILE A 234 15.39 -5.04 -3.15
CA ILE A 234 15.41 -6.33 -3.87
C ILE A 234 14.05 -6.60 -4.50
N SER A 235 12.96 -6.40 -3.77
CA SER A 235 11.60 -6.57 -4.30
C SER A 235 11.32 -5.64 -5.48
N ILE A 236 11.66 -4.36 -5.36
CA ILE A 236 11.47 -3.35 -6.43
C ILE A 236 12.23 -3.76 -7.69
N ILE A 237 13.52 -4.12 -7.57
CA ILE A 237 14.35 -4.48 -8.72
C ILE A 237 13.81 -5.75 -9.39
N LEU A 238 13.49 -6.80 -8.63
CA LEU A 238 12.97 -8.05 -9.18
C LEU A 238 11.61 -7.86 -9.84
N THR A 239 10.72 -7.10 -9.22
CA THR A 239 9.40 -6.78 -9.78
C THR A 239 9.55 -5.95 -11.06
N GLY A 240 10.45 -4.96 -11.08
CA GLY A 240 10.73 -4.16 -12.25
C GLY A 240 11.24 -4.99 -13.43
N VAL A 241 12.22 -5.87 -13.19
CA VAL A 241 12.73 -6.77 -14.22
C VAL A 241 11.63 -7.69 -14.75
N ALA A 242 10.84 -8.29 -13.87
CA ALA A 242 9.75 -9.16 -14.29
C ALA A 242 8.64 -8.41 -15.04
N ALA A 243 8.31 -7.20 -14.61
CA ALA A 243 7.33 -6.35 -15.28
C ALA A 243 7.77 -6.00 -16.72
N VAL A 244 9.07 -5.74 -16.94
CA VAL A 244 9.61 -5.51 -18.29
C VAL A 244 9.39 -6.75 -19.19
N PHE A 245 9.76 -7.94 -18.71
CA PHE A 245 9.56 -9.17 -19.48
C PHE A 245 8.08 -9.45 -19.72
N LEU A 246 7.24 -9.25 -18.72
CA LEU A 246 5.80 -9.48 -18.83
C LEU A 246 5.16 -8.54 -19.84
N THR A 247 5.50 -7.24 -19.79
CA THR A 247 4.97 -6.23 -20.71
C THR A 247 5.34 -6.54 -22.14
N LYS A 248 6.62 -6.86 -22.39
CA LYS A 248 7.10 -7.23 -23.74
C LYS A 248 6.55 -8.56 -24.27
N TYR A 249 6.12 -9.45 -23.39
CA TYR A 249 5.49 -10.71 -23.78
C TYR A 249 4.01 -10.55 -24.11
N LEU A 250 3.32 -9.67 -23.39
CA LEU A 250 1.86 -9.52 -23.49
C LEU A 250 1.43 -8.47 -24.50
N LEU A 251 2.12 -7.32 -24.53
CA LEU A 251 1.73 -6.19 -25.36
C LEU A 251 2.39 -6.25 -26.74
N PRO A 252 1.67 -5.83 -27.80
CA PRO A 252 2.23 -5.69 -29.14
C PRO A 252 3.10 -4.45 -29.23
N ASP A 253 3.93 -4.39 -30.29
CA ASP A 253 4.86 -3.29 -30.54
C ASP A 253 4.18 -1.92 -30.74
N SER A 254 2.90 -1.89 -31.09
CA SER A 254 2.15 -0.67 -31.36
C SER A 254 0.72 -0.76 -30.83
N MET A 255 0.30 0.28 -30.09
CA MET A 255 -1.03 0.41 -29.50
C MET A 255 -1.47 1.88 -29.56
N VAL A 256 -2.79 2.10 -29.48
CA VAL A 256 -3.37 3.45 -29.51
C VAL A 256 -4.38 3.62 -28.36
N ILE A 257 -4.29 4.71 -27.61
CA ILE A 257 -5.30 5.12 -26.63
C ILE A 257 -5.77 6.55 -26.95
N ARG A 258 -7.06 6.73 -27.25
CA ARG A 258 -7.66 8.04 -27.56
C ARG A 258 -6.85 8.88 -28.59
N GLY A 259 -6.25 8.23 -29.57
CA GLY A 259 -5.42 8.89 -30.58
C GLY A 259 -3.97 9.14 -30.21
N PHE A 260 -3.55 8.71 -29.00
CA PHE A 260 -2.15 8.70 -28.58
C PHE A 260 -1.53 7.35 -28.94
N GLU A 261 -0.51 7.37 -29.82
CA GLU A 261 0.24 6.18 -30.20
C GLU A 261 1.29 5.87 -29.13
N MET A 262 1.39 4.61 -28.72
CA MET A 262 2.37 4.12 -27.75
C MET A 262 2.89 2.73 -28.13
N THR A 263 4.09 2.42 -27.67
CA THR A 263 4.72 1.13 -27.83
C THR A 263 4.75 0.35 -26.50
N ASP A 264 5.03 -0.95 -26.57
CA ASP A 264 5.31 -1.77 -25.39
C ASP A 264 6.44 -1.18 -24.52
N THR A 265 7.45 -0.59 -25.19
CA THR A 265 8.60 0.05 -24.54
C THR A 265 8.20 1.32 -23.79
N ASP A 266 7.25 2.10 -24.29
CA ASP A 266 6.72 3.28 -23.61
C ASP A 266 5.95 2.90 -22.34
N VAL A 267 5.21 1.79 -22.38
CA VAL A 267 4.57 1.21 -21.19
C VAL A 267 5.61 0.76 -20.16
N VAL A 268 6.71 0.12 -20.61
CA VAL A 268 7.84 -0.23 -19.73
C VAL A 268 8.44 1.00 -19.07
N PHE A 269 8.68 2.10 -19.80
CA PHE A 269 9.18 3.33 -19.22
C PHE A 269 8.21 3.93 -18.20
N SER A 270 6.91 3.83 -18.42
CA SER A 270 5.90 4.25 -17.46
C SER A 270 5.95 3.42 -16.17
N ILE A 271 6.09 2.10 -16.26
CA ILE A 271 6.25 1.22 -15.08
C ILE A 271 7.53 1.57 -14.30
N ILE A 272 8.65 1.75 -14.99
CA ILE A 272 9.92 2.14 -14.36
C ILE A 272 9.78 3.50 -13.68
N THR A 273 9.09 4.45 -14.31
CA THR A 273 8.80 5.76 -13.70
C THR A 273 8.03 5.60 -12.40
N GLY A 274 6.99 4.76 -12.37
CA GLY A 274 6.24 4.44 -11.14
C GLY A 274 7.12 3.85 -10.05
N LEU A 275 7.95 2.85 -10.36
CA LEU A 275 8.89 2.25 -9.41
C LEU A 275 9.89 3.27 -8.85
N VAL A 276 10.40 4.16 -9.71
CA VAL A 276 11.33 5.24 -9.27
C VAL A 276 10.60 6.24 -8.37
N VAL A 277 9.38 6.65 -8.72
CA VAL A 277 8.56 7.53 -7.88
C VAL A 277 8.32 6.91 -6.51
N GLY A 278 7.89 5.64 -6.44
CA GLY A 278 7.69 4.92 -5.18
C GLY A 278 8.96 4.83 -4.34
N ALA A 279 10.10 4.55 -4.97
CA ALA A 279 11.41 4.51 -4.30
C ALA A 279 11.81 5.89 -3.74
N LEU A 280 11.65 6.96 -4.52
CA LEU A 280 11.94 8.32 -4.08
C LEU A 280 11.01 8.77 -2.95
N MET A 281 9.72 8.44 -3.03
CA MET A 281 8.75 8.70 -1.97
C MET A 281 9.15 8.02 -0.66
N SER A 282 9.58 6.76 -0.71
CA SER A 282 10.09 6.04 0.46
C SER A 282 11.30 6.72 1.11
N ILE A 283 12.29 7.17 0.30
CA ILE A 283 13.48 7.87 0.78
C ILE A 283 13.12 9.21 1.43
N VAL A 284 12.23 9.98 0.81
CA VAL A 284 11.80 11.29 1.34
C VAL A 284 11.02 11.13 2.63
N THR A 285 10.11 10.16 2.69
CA THR A 285 9.34 9.86 3.91
C THR A 285 10.29 9.45 5.05
N GLU A 286 11.25 8.55 4.79
CA GLU A 286 12.25 8.17 5.78
C GLU A 286 13.04 9.39 6.27
N TYR A 287 13.42 10.31 5.39
CA TYR A 287 14.18 11.51 5.79
C TYR A 287 13.40 12.38 6.78
N TYR A 288 12.10 12.58 6.56
CA TYR A 288 11.27 13.44 7.41
C TYR A 288 10.77 12.78 8.69
N THR A 289 10.74 11.44 8.76
CA THR A 289 10.14 10.69 9.88
C THR A 289 11.15 9.92 10.73
N ALA A 290 12.34 9.59 10.20
CA ALA A 290 13.28 8.76 10.91
C ALA A 290 13.98 9.50 12.07
N MET A 291 14.13 8.77 13.18
CA MET A 291 14.88 9.26 14.34
C MET A 291 16.31 9.66 13.95
N GLY A 292 16.78 10.75 14.55
CA GLY A 292 18.14 11.25 14.31
C GLY A 292 18.32 12.05 13.03
N ARG A 293 17.32 12.16 12.17
CA ARG A 293 17.34 13.06 11.00
C ARG A 293 17.06 14.51 11.41
N ARG A 294 17.50 15.45 10.60
CA ARG A 294 17.38 16.89 10.87
C ARG A 294 15.94 17.36 11.16
N PRO A 295 14.91 16.96 10.37
CA PRO A 295 13.55 17.42 10.62
C PRO A 295 13.04 17.01 12.01
N VAL A 296 13.21 15.74 12.39
CA VAL A 296 12.80 15.23 13.69
C VAL A 296 13.58 15.89 14.83
N LYS A 297 14.91 16.04 14.69
CA LYS A 297 15.74 16.76 15.66
C LYS A 297 15.31 18.20 15.86
N SER A 298 14.88 18.88 14.79
CA SER A 298 14.36 20.25 14.88
C SER A 298 13.13 20.33 15.77
N ILE A 299 12.19 19.40 15.61
CA ILE A 299 10.96 19.35 16.46
C ILE A 299 11.34 19.06 17.92
N VAL A 300 12.25 18.10 18.17
CA VAL A 300 12.74 17.80 19.52
C VAL A 300 13.40 19.01 20.18
N GLN A 301 14.19 19.80 19.45
CA GLN A 301 14.78 21.03 19.99
C GLN A 301 13.71 22.09 20.32
N GLN A 302 12.69 22.21 19.50
CA GLN A 302 11.60 23.16 19.73
C GLN A 302 10.72 22.78 20.92
N SER A 303 10.56 21.48 21.21
CA SER A 303 9.79 21.04 22.38
C SER A 303 10.46 21.46 23.71
N SER A 304 11.79 21.67 23.73
CA SER A 304 12.49 22.17 24.91
C SER A 304 12.24 23.67 25.21
N THR A 305 11.72 24.41 24.23
CA THR A 305 11.46 25.85 24.37
C THR A 305 10.01 26.17 24.74
N GLY A 306 9.09 25.22 24.62
CA GLY A 306 7.72 25.35 25.03
C GLY A 306 6.71 24.67 24.11
N HIS A 307 5.46 24.58 24.57
CA HIS A 307 4.39 23.89 23.82
C HIS A 307 4.03 24.60 22.51
N ALA A 308 3.93 25.93 22.54
CA ALA A 308 3.59 26.73 21.35
C ALA A 308 4.65 26.59 20.25
N THR A 309 5.91 26.66 20.59
CA THR A 309 7.03 26.50 19.65
C THR A 309 7.09 25.09 19.08
N ASN A 310 6.78 24.06 19.87
CA ASN A 310 6.71 22.69 19.40
C ASN A 310 5.58 22.49 18.37
N ILE A 311 4.38 23.04 18.63
CA ILE A 311 3.25 22.96 17.68
C ILE A 311 3.59 23.67 16.36
N ILE A 312 4.09 24.91 16.45
CA ILE A 312 4.46 25.70 15.27
C ILE A 312 5.56 24.99 14.47
N GLY A 313 6.56 24.48 15.16
CA GLY A 313 7.65 23.74 14.54
C GLY A 313 7.22 22.45 13.87
N GLY A 314 6.36 21.69 14.52
CA GLY A 314 5.78 20.48 13.96
C GLY A 314 4.96 20.76 12.69
N LEU A 315 4.11 21.80 12.72
CA LEU A 315 3.36 22.24 11.54
C LEU A 315 4.29 22.70 10.40
N SER A 316 5.32 23.48 10.72
CA SER A 316 6.30 23.95 9.74
C SER A 316 7.00 22.78 9.04
N VAL A 317 7.53 21.83 9.81
CA VAL A 317 8.20 20.64 9.26
C VAL A 317 7.21 19.77 8.47
N GLY A 318 5.97 19.62 8.98
CA GLY A 318 4.91 18.91 8.27
C GLY A 318 4.59 19.52 6.91
N MET A 319 4.44 20.85 6.83
CA MET A 319 4.22 21.55 5.57
C MET A 319 5.43 21.45 4.62
N GLU A 320 6.64 21.60 5.14
CA GLU A 320 7.87 21.44 4.34
C GLU A 320 7.97 20.03 3.76
N SER A 321 7.59 18.99 4.52
CA SER A 321 7.69 17.59 4.11
C SER A 321 6.81 17.23 2.90
N THR A 322 5.79 18.02 2.58
CA THR A 322 4.89 17.75 1.45
C THR A 322 5.44 18.25 0.11
N VAL A 323 6.37 19.20 0.11
CA VAL A 323 6.85 19.87 -1.10
C VAL A 323 7.55 18.91 -2.06
N VAL A 324 8.53 18.16 -1.56
CA VAL A 324 9.29 17.21 -2.39
C VAL A 324 8.41 16.08 -2.93
N PRO A 325 7.55 15.43 -2.11
CA PRO A 325 6.57 14.45 -2.61
C PRO A 325 5.68 14.97 -3.74
N ILE A 326 5.14 16.16 -3.60
CA ILE A 326 4.27 16.75 -4.64
C ILE A 326 5.04 16.92 -5.96
N VAL A 327 6.28 17.42 -5.91
CA VAL A 327 7.11 17.58 -7.10
C VAL A 327 7.43 16.22 -7.74
N ILE A 328 7.77 15.21 -6.94
CA ILE A 328 8.06 13.86 -7.43
C ILE A 328 6.81 13.26 -8.11
N LEU A 329 5.63 13.38 -7.50
CA LEU A 329 4.38 12.88 -8.07
C LEU A 329 4.02 13.62 -9.36
N ALA A 330 4.13 14.95 -9.37
CA ALA A 330 3.85 15.75 -10.58
C ALA A 330 4.79 15.37 -11.73
N ALA A 331 6.08 15.20 -11.47
CA ALA A 331 7.05 14.74 -12.46
C ALA A 331 6.73 13.30 -12.92
N GLY A 332 6.37 12.40 -12.01
CA GLY A 332 5.97 11.03 -12.32
C GLY A 332 4.75 10.97 -13.25
N ILE A 333 3.72 11.75 -12.95
CA ILE A 333 2.51 11.86 -13.80
C ILE A 333 2.88 12.42 -15.17
N PHE A 334 3.68 13.50 -15.21
CA PHE A 334 4.08 14.13 -16.46
C PHE A 334 4.85 13.15 -17.37
N PHE A 335 5.90 12.53 -16.86
CA PHE A 335 6.71 11.60 -17.67
C PHE A 335 5.92 10.35 -18.08
N SER A 336 5.09 9.78 -17.19
CA SER A 336 4.27 8.62 -17.53
C SER A 336 3.22 8.95 -18.60
N TYR A 337 2.67 10.17 -18.59
CA TYR A 337 1.76 10.63 -19.62
C TYR A 337 2.46 10.85 -20.97
N GLU A 338 3.65 11.43 -20.97
CA GLU A 338 4.46 11.62 -22.19
C GLU A 338 4.85 10.28 -22.85
N PHE A 339 5.08 9.23 -22.05
CA PHE A 339 5.44 7.91 -22.58
C PHE A 339 4.22 7.16 -23.14
N ALA A 340 3.17 6.99 -22.35
CA ALA A 340 2.06 6.10 -22.72
C ALA A 340 0.66 6.70 -22.44
N GLY A 341 0.54 8.02 -22.50
CA GLY A 341 -0.72 8.72 -22.31
C GLY A 341 -1.38 8.42 -20.96
N LEU A 342 -2.70 8.41 -20.93
CA LEU A 342 -3.46 8.11 -19.71
C LEU A 342 -3.21 6.70 -19.18
N TYR A 343 -3.02 5.72 -20.07
CA TYR A 343 -2.69 4.36 -19.67
C TYR A 343 -1.33 4.30 -18.96
N GLY A 344 -0.35 5.09 -19.44
CA GLY A 344 0.95 5.24 -18.80
C GLY A 344 0.87 5.73 -17.36
N VAL A 345 0.00 6.71 -17.09
CA VAL A 345 -0.23 7.20 -15.71
C VAL A 345 -0.82 6.10 -14.83
N GLY A 346 -1.81 5.35 -15.32
CA GLY A 346 -2.41 4.24 -14.58
C GLY A 346 -1.40 3.13 -14.27
N ILE A 347 -0.65 2.68 -15.28
CA ILE A 347 0.31 1.59 -15.11
C ILE A 347 1.51 2.00 -14.25
N ALA A 348 1.92 3.27 -14.28
CA ALA A 348 2.92 3.80 -13.36
C ALA A 348 2.43 3.78 -11.90
N ALA A 349 1.16 4.11 -11.67
CA ALA A 349 0.56 4.00 -10.33
C ALA A 349 0.53 2.55 -9.81
N VAL A 350 0.34 1.56 -10.68
CA VAL A 350 0.46 0.14 -10.31
C VAL A 350 1.91 -0.24 -10.01
N GLY A 351 2.87 0.36 -10.71
CA GLY A 351 4.31 0.16 -10.47
C GLY A 351 4.79 0.80 -9.17
N MET A 352 4.20 1.92 -8.76
CA MET A 352 4.52 2.65 -7.52
C MET A 352 4.09 1.89 -6.27
#